data_0ffe9b8f55795366348b6cc20f0875bc
#
_entry.id   0ffe9b8f55795366348b6cc20f0875bc
#
_cell.length_a   1.000
_cell.length_b   1.000
_cell.length_c   1.000
_cell.angle_alpha   90.00
_cell.angle_beta   90.00
_cell.angle_gamma   90.00
#
_symmetry.space_group_name_H-M   'P 1'
#
loop_
_entity.id
_entity.type
_entity.pdbx_description
1 polymer ?
#
loop_
_entity_poly.entity_id
_entity_poly.type
_entity_poly.pdbx_seq_one_letter_code
_entity_poly.pdbx_strand_id
1 'polypeptide(L)' 'MITHPQKGIKNPLLIQIGGDHYMTMKIQPVEFIHANNIPFLEGNIIKYICRHKSKNGKADLEKAKHYIDLLLELDYNEKD' A
#
# COMPACT_ATOMS: atom_id res chain seq x y z
N MET A 1 -26.08 1.00 -7.49
CA MET A 1 -25.28 1.46 -7.09
C MET A 1 -25.55 2.40 -6.19
N ILE A 2 -25.07 2.56 -5.42
CA ILE A 2 -25.26 3.37 -4.56
C ILE A 2 -24.71 4.49 -4.64
N THR A 3 -25.03 5.26 -4.62
CA THR A 3 -24.47 6.28 -4.74
C THR A 3 -24.55 6.98 -3.69
N HIS A 4 -24.06 7.44 -3.21
CA HIS A 4 -23.99 8.08 -2.22
C HIS A 4 -23.70 9.37 -2.30
N PRO A 5 -24.24 10.08 -2.40
CA PRO A 5 -24.01 11.33 -2.59
C PRO A 5 -23.82 11.91 -1.49
N GLN A 6 -23.19 11.80 -0.84
CA GLN A 6 -23.00 12.27 0.20
C GLN A 6 -22.57 13.60 0.21
N LYS A 7 -23.26 14.52 0.37
CA LYS A 7 -22.87 15.78 0.46
C LYS A 7 -21.94 15.96 1.49
N GLY A 8 -20.92 16.58 1.36
CA GLY A 8 -19.93 16.83 2.39
C GLY A 8 -18.98 15.71 2.57
N ILE A 9 -19.20 14.62 1.94
CA ILE A 9 -18.33 13.56 2.13
C ILE A 9 -17.19 13.68 1.23
N LYS A 10 -15.97 13.62 1.69
CA LYS A 10 -14.85 13.73 0.86
C LYS A 10 -14.49 12.43 0.26
N ASN A 11 -13.88 12.47 -0.90
CA ASN A 11 -13.36 11.29 -1.54
C ASN A 11 -12.33 10.66 -0.59
N PRO A 12 -12.49 9.43 -0.21
CA PRO A 12 -11.56 8.78 0.72
C PRO A 12 -10.11 8.80 0.27
N LEU A 13 -9.87 8.89 -1.02
CA LEU A 13 -8.49 8.96 -1.51
C LEU A 13 -7.85 10.29 -1.15
N LEU A 14 -8.64 11.29 -0.79
CA LEU A 14 -8.12 12.58 -0.40
C LEU A 14 -7.97 12.70 1.11
N ILE A 15 -8.27 11.63 1.85
CA ILE A 15 -8.16 11.65 3.29
C ILE A 15 -7.15 10.62 3.68
N GLN A 16 -6.16 10.98 4.46
CA GLN A 16 -5.19 10.03 4.89
C GLN A 16 -5.07 10.10 6.39
N ILE A 17 -5.45 9.01 7.04
CA ILE A 17 -5.39 8.96 8.49
C ILE A 17 -3.95 8.71 8.90
N GLY A 18 -3.44 9.52 9.76
CA GLY A 18 -2.07 9.38 10.21
C GLY A 18 -1.07 10.16 9.40
N GLY A 19 -1.52 10.94 8.43
CA GLY A 19 -0.59 11.74 7.66
C GLY A 19 -1.05 11.87 6.23
N ASP A 20 -0.21 12.45 5.39
CA ASP A 20 -0.58 12.66 4.02
C ASP A 20 0.51 12.12 3.09
N HIS A 21 1.10 10.99 3.43
CA HIS A 21 2.23 10.44 2.70
C HIS A 21 1.94 10.18 1.24
N TYR A 22 0.70 9.88 0.90
CA TYR A 22 0.37 9.51 -0.46
C TYR A 22 -0.42 10.57 -1.21
N MET A 23 -0.83 11.63 -0.55
CA MET A 23 -1.77 12.57 -1.15
C MET A 23 -1.20 13.34 -2.33
N THR A 24 0.11 13.49 -2.38
CA THR A 24 0.72 14.20 -3.50
C THR A 24 1.10 13.29 -4.64
N MET A 25 0.89 12.00 -4.50
CA MET A 25 1.23 11.09 -5.57
C MET A 25 0.19 11.15 -6.67
N LYS A 26 0.63 11.01 -7.91
CA LYS A 26 -0.31 11.04 -9.01
C LYS A 26 -1.30 9.89 -8.90
N ILE A 27 -0.83 8.73 -8.54
CA ILE A 27 -1.68 7.58 -8.33
C ILE A 27 -1.25 7.05 -6.98
N GLN A 28 -2.18 7.00 -6.05
CA GLN A 28 -1.85 6.51 -4.74
C GLN A 28 -1.69 4.99 -4.77
N PRO A 29 -0.82 4.45 -3.93
CA PRO A 29 -0.61 3.00 -3.91
C PRO A 29 -1.89 2.19 -3.79
N VAL A 30 -2.84 2.66 -2.97
CA VAL A 30 -4.09 1.94 -2.77
C VAL A 30 -4.88 1.86 -4.09
N GLU A 31 -4.84 2.88 -4.91
CA GLU A 31 -5.54 2.85 -6.18
C GLU A 31 -4.91 1.83 -7.11
N PHE A 32 -3.58 1.84 -7.17
CA PHE A 32 -2.85 0.95 -8.04
C PHE A 32 -3.05 -0.49 -7.61
N ILE A 33 -2.92 -0.74 -6.32
CA ILE A 33 -3.06 -2.07 -5.75
C ILE A 33 -4.46 -2.61 -6.03
N HIS A 34 -5.46 -1.79 -5.79
CA HIS A 34 -6.84 -2.23 -5.98
C HIS A 34 -7.15 -2.46 -7.46
N ALA A 35 -6.74 -1.55 -8.32
CA ALA A 35 -7.06 -1.64 -9.73
C ALA A 35 -6.43 -2.87 -10.39
N ASN A 36 -5.29 -3.30 -9.86
CA ASN A 36 -4.59 -4.43 -10.43
C ASN A 36 -4.79 -5.73 -9.65
N ASN A 37 -5.67 -5.71 -8.68
CA ASN A 37 -5.98 -6.90 -7.86
C ASN A 37 -4.69 -7.48 -7.26
N ILE A 38 -3.85 -6.62 -6.76
CA ILE A 38 -2.58 -7.07 -6.21
C ILE A 38 -2.82 -7.69 -4.84
N PRO A 39 -2.27 -8.86 -4.59
CA PRO A 39 -2.51 -9.56 -3.33
C PRO A 39 -1.91 -8.85 -2.13
N PHE A 40 -2.22 -9.36 -0.96
CA PHE A 40 -1.89 -8.71 0.30
C PHE A 40 -0.40 -8.45 0.51
N LEU A 41 0.42 -9.46 0.35
CA LEU A 41 1.84 -9.26 0.63
C LEU A 41 2.49 -8.32 -0.37
N GLU A 42 2.19 -8.50 -1.64
CA GLU A 42 2.73 -7.65 -2.68
C GLU A 42 2.25 -6.22 -2.51
N GLY A 43 0.99 -6.05 -2.11
CA GLY A 43 0.45 -4.72 -1.87
C GLY A 43 1.15 -4.02 -0.71
N ASN A 44 1.47 -4.76 0.34
CA ASN A 44 2.20 -4.18 1.46
C ASN A 44 3.62 -3.79 1.07
N ILE A 45 4.27 -4.58 0.22
CA ILE A 45 5.60 -4.24 -0.25
C ILE A 45 5.54 -2.92 -1.00
N ILE A 46 4.58 -2.78 -1.93
CA ILE A 46 4.41 -1.55 -2.68
C ILE A 46 4.18 -0.37 -1.75
N LYS A 47 3.31 -0.55 -0.76
CA LYS A 47 2.99 0.50 0.17
C LYS A 47 4.22 1.00 0.92
N TYR A 48 4.99 0.08 1.47
CA TYR A 48 6.14 0.48 2.27
C TYR A 48 7.24 1.11 1.41
N ILE A 49 7.43 0.61 0.20
CA ILE A 49 8.40 1.20 -0.69
C ILE A 49 7.99 2.63 -1.04
N CYS A 50 6.71 2.86 -1.29
CA CYS A 50 6.27 4.18 -1.68
C CYS A 50 6.33 5.21 -0.57
N ARG A 51 6.28 4.76 0.69
CA ARG A 51 6.20 5.75 1.76
C ARG A 51 7.45 5.93 2.58
N HIS A 52 8.48 5.13 2.36
CA HIS A 52 9.60 5.13 3.31
C HIS A 52 10.25 6.50 3.50
N LYS A 53 10.34 7.29 2.43
CA LYS A 53 11.00 8.59 2.58
C LYS A 53 10.19 9.58 3.39
N SER A 54 8.89 9.44 3.43
CA SER A 54 8.06 10.40 4.13
C SER A 54 7.50 9.85 5.42
N LYS A 55 7.86 8.67 5.82
CA LYS A 55 7.36 8.16 7.08
C LYS A 55 8.45 7.52 7.92
N ASN A 56 8.60 6.23 7.88
CA ASN A 56 9.52 5.57 8.82
C ASN A 56 10.87 5.18 8.24
N GLY A 57 11.19 5.65 7.04
CA GLY A 57 12.52 5.46 6.50
C GLY A 57 12.98 4.02 6.47
N LYS A 58 14.11 3.76 7.12
CA LYS A 58 14.69 2.44 7.12
C LYS A 58 13.74 1.39 7.61
N ALA A 59 12.94 1.69 8.62
CA ALA A 59 12.01 0.71 9.16
C ALA A 59 11.00 0.27 8.11
N ASP A 60 10.54 1.19 7.26
CA ASP A 60 9.61 0.83 6.20
C ASP A 60 10.28 -0.06 5.17
N LEU A 61 11.54 0.20 4.85
CA LEU A 61 12.25 -0.64 3.92
C LEU A 61 12.50 -2.04 4.50
N GLU A 62 12.74 -2.10 5.79
CA GLU A 62 12.91 -3.39 6.44
C GLU A 62 11.61 -4.17 6.47
N LYS A 63 10.47 -3.48 6.61
CA LYS A 63 9.19 -4.14 6.55
C LYS A 63 8.94 -4.67 5.13
N ALA A 64 9.27 -3.89 4.12
CA ALA A 64 9.11 -4.34 2.74
C ALA A 64 9.96 -5.59 2.50
N LYS A 65 11.18 -5.58 3.02
CA LYS A 65 12.07 -6.71 2.86
C LYS A 65 11.50 -7.94 3.55
N HIS A 66 10.94 -7.77 4.73
CA HIS A 66 10.35 -8.89 5.47
C HIS A 66 9.17 -9.48 4.69
N TYR A 67 8.33 -8.63 4.11
CA TYR A 67 7.21 -9.13 3.31
C TYR A 67 7.71 -9.87 2.06
N ILE A 68 8.81 -9.43 1.48
CA ILE A 68 9.40 -10.14 0.36
C ILE A 68 9.88 -11.52 0.82
N ASP A 69 10.51 -11.59 1.99
CA ASP A 69 10.96 -12.86 2.52
C ASP A 69 9.79 -13.80 2.76
N LEU A 70 8.68 -13.27 3.27
CA LEU A 70 7.48 -14.06 3.47
C LEU A 70 6.93 -14.59 2.15
N LEU A 71 6.97 -13.76 1.10
CA LEU A 71 6.48 -14.18 -0.18
C LEU A 71 7.36 -15.30 -0.75
N LEU A 72 8.64 -15.17 -0.61
CA LEU A 72 9.55 -16.21 -1.06
C LEU A 72 9.27 -17.52 -0.34
N GLU A 73 9.03 -17.43 0.97
CA GLU A 73 8.77 -18.62 1.73
C GLU A 73 7.43 -19.26 1.35
N LEU A 74 6.39 -18.46 1.22
CA LEU A 74 5.07 -19.02 1.01
C LEU A 74 4.81 -19.45 -0.42
N ASP A 75 5.34 -18.72 -1.38
CA ASP A 75 5.05 -19.01 -2.78
C ASP A 75 6.14 -19.76 -3.52
N TYR A 76 7.36 -19.66 -3.06
CA TYR A 76 8.46 -20.25 -3.83
C TYR A 76 9.39 -21.14 -3.03
N ASN A 77 9.10 -21.33 -1.78
CA ASN A 77 10.02 -22.13 -1.00
C ASN A 77 10.03 -23.53 -1.51
N GLU A 78 11.21 -24.01 -1.99
CA GLU A 78 11.25 -25.27 -2.46
C GLU A 78 11.96 -25.99 -1.50
N LYS A 79 11.44 -26.94 -0.85
CA LYS A 79 12.10 -27.58 0.11
C LYS A 79 12.99 -28.45 -0.49
N ASP A 80 14.00 -28.17 -0.65
CA ASP A 80 14.89 -29.00 -1.22
C ASP A 80 15.50 -29.83 -0.35
#